data_2fba16b27e508376334756141d3c4dbe
#
_entry.id   2fba16b27e508376334756141d3c4dbe
#
_cell.length_a   1.000
_cell.length_b   1.000
_cell.length_c   1.000
_cell.angle_alpha   90.00
_cell.angle_beta   90.00
_cell.angle_gamma   90.00
#
_symmetry.space_group_name_H-M   'P 1'
#
loop_
_entity.id
_entity.type
_entity.pdbx_description
1 polymer ?
#
loop_
_entity_poly.entity_id
_entity_poly.type
_entity_poly.pdbx_seq_one_letter_code
_entity_poly.pdbx_strand_id
1 'polypeptide(L)'
;DNFYLAWNMGGALSLGLGAAKAGKRVIVCGGDAEFVMHMGGLTNVGRYSKQINLTYIVFDNESNKSTGGQNTYQKHVDYIGIAKSSNITNTFIADNLKSFSDALDKSNNGTNFIYVQCSYDVETPRPPMDIVARNSF
;
A
#
# COMPACT_ATOMS: atom_id res chain seq x y z
N ASP A 1 -0.41 15.86 -5.11
CA ASP A 1 -1.27 15.28 -6.17
C ASP A 1 -1.65 13.86 -5.77
N ASN A 2 -2.90 13.47 -5.97
CA ASN A 2 -3.43 12.14 -5.68
C ASN A 2 -3.82 11.45 -7.00
N PHE A 3 -3.49 10.16 -7.10
CA PHE A 3 -3.91 9.32 -8.20
C PHE A 3 -4.73 8.15 -7.67
N TYR A 4 -5.97 8.00 -8.15
CA TYR A 4 -6.87 6.93 -7.74
C TYR A 4 -6.92 5.83 -8.81
N LEU A 5 -6.37 4.67 -8.47
CA LEU A 5 -6.43 3.52 -9.36
C LEU A 5 -7.77 2.79 -9.21
N ALA A 6 -8.53 2.73 -10.30
CA ALA A 6 -9.80 2.01 -10.35
C ALA A 6 -9.70 0.82 -11.33
N TRP A 7 -10.42 -0.27 -11.03
CA TRP A 7 -10.53 -1.46 -11.88
C TRP A 7 -9.23 -2.25 -12.14
N ASN A 8 -8.17 -1.96 -11.38
CA ASN A 8 -6.88 -2.65 -11.50
C ASN A 8 -6.32 -2.97 -10.12
N MET A 9 -6.99 -3.86 -9.40
CA MET A 9 -6.53 -4.34 -8.10
C MET A 9 -5.15 -5.01 -8.23
N GLY A 10 -4.21 -4.63 -7.36
CA GLY A 10 -2.83 -5.08 -7.40
C GLY A 10 -1.91 -4.20 -8.26
N GLY A 11 -2.43 -3.27 -9.06
CA GLY A 11 -1.62 -2.45 -9.96
C GLY A 11 -0.98 -1.21 -9.32
N ALA A 12 -1.46 -0.76 -8.16
CA ALA A 12 -1.04 0.50 -7.56
C ALA A 12 0.45 0.54 -7.22
N LEU A 13 1.00 -0.55 -6.71
CA LEU A 13 2.42 -0.63 -6.35
C LEU A 13 3.34 -0.47 -7.58
N SER A 14 2.99 -1.11 -8.69
CA SER A 14 3.76 -1.02 -9.94
C SER A 14 3.72 0.38 -10.54
N LEU A 15 2.56 1.03 -10.51
CA LEU A 15 2.40 2.41 -10.93
C LEU A 15 3.22 3.37 -10.05
N GLY A 16 3.11 3.19 -8.74
CA GLY A 16 3.89 3.96 -7.76
C GLY A 16 5.40 3.80 -7.94
N LEU A 17 5.87 2.58 -8.25
CA LEU A 17 7.26 2.32 -8.57
C LEU A 17 7.71 3.11 -9.80
N GLY A 18 6.88 3.17 -10.85
CA GLY A 18 7.17 3.97 -12.05
C GLY A 18 7.36 5.45 -11.72
N ALA A 19 6.44 6.03 -10.93
CA ALA A 19 6.53 7.42 -10.50
C ALA A 19 7.76 7.69 -9.60
N ALA A 20 8.07 6.77 -8.69
CA ALA A 20 9.26 6.86 -7.83
C ALA A 20 10.57 6.78 -8.63
N LYS A 21 10.61 5.95 -9.67
CA LYS A 21 11.73 5.88 -10.62
C LYS A 21 11.90 7.17 -11.42
N ALA A 22 10.83 7.91 -11.67
CA ALA A 22 10.86 9.25 -12.26
C ALA A 22 11.26 10.35 -11.25
N GLY A 23 11.76 10.00 -10.08
CA GLY A 23 12.28 10.92 -9.08
C GLY A 23 11.21 11.54 -8.15
N LYS A 24 10.00 11.03 -8.15
CA LYS A 24 8.95 11.50 -7.24
C LYS A 24 9.04 10.81 -5.88
N ARG A 25 8.68 11.52 -4.81
CA ARG A 25 8.33 10.89 -3.54
C ARG A 25 6.90 10.34 -3.65
N VAL A 26 6.74 9.05 -3.42
CA VAL A 26 5.47 8.37 -3.65
C VAL A 26 5.01 7.65 -2.39
N ILE A 27 3.74 7.80 -2.04
CA ILE A 27 3.05 6.96 -1.07
C ILE A 27 2.02 6.14 -1.84
N VAL A 28 2.11 4.83 -1.74
CA VAL A 28 1.14 3.89 -2.29
C VAL A 28 0.30 3.35 -1.15
N CYS A 29 -1.01 3.44 -1.25
CA CYS A 29 -1.97 2.87 -0.31
C CYS A 29 -2.69 1.71 -0.97
N GLY A 30 -2.67 0.55 -0.34
CA GLY A 30 -3.37 -0.65 -0.79
C GLY A 30 -4.04 -1.40 0.36
N GLY A 31 -4.90 -2.35 0.04
CA GLY A 31 -5.52 -3.25 1.00
C GLY A 31 -4.80 -4.60 1.05
N ASP A 32 -5.15 -5.41 2.04
CA ASP A 32 -4.64 -6.77 2.23
C ASP A 32 -4.92 -7.67 1.01
N ALA A 33 -6.12 -7.64 0.46
CA ALA A 33 -6.47 -8.40 -0.74
C ALA A 33 -5.67 -7.94 -1.98
N GLU A 34 -5.49 -6.64 -2.14
CA GLU A 34 -4.67 -6.08 -3.22
C GLU A 34 -3.21 -6.51 -3.09
N PHE A 35 -2.67 -6.48 -1.88
CA PHE A 35 -1.30 -6.91 -1.60
C PHE A 35 -1.05 -8.34 -2.09
N VAL A 36 -1.94 -9.28 -1.74
CA VAL A 36 -1.77 -10.69 -2.13
C VAL A 36 -1.91 -10.88 -3.65
N MET A 37 -2.78 -10.13 -4.30
CA MET A 37 -2.92 -10.19 -5.76
C MET A 37 -1.63 -9.85 -6.51
N HIS A 38 -0.80 -8.96 -5.97
CA HIS A 38 0.44 -8.53 -6.63
C HIS A 38 1.65 -8.52 -5.68
N MET A 39 1.71 -9.44 -4.76
CA MET A 39 2.80 -9.57 -3.79
C MET A 39 4.18 -9.65 -4.47
N GLY A 40 4.27 -10.29 -5.63
CA GLY A 40 5.50 -10.34 -6.43
C GLY A 40 6.02 -8.96 -6.86
N GLY A 41 5.19 -7.93 -6.91
CA GLY A 41 5.61 -6.55 -7.18
C GLY A 41 6.63 -5.99 -6.20
N LEU A 42 6.64 -6.49 -4.95
CA LEU A 42 7.65 -6.11 -3.95
C LEU A 42 9.08 -6.45 -4.38
N THR A 43 9.28 -7.51 -5.13
CA THR A 43 10.62 -7.88 -5.63
C THR A 43 11.18 -6.82 -6.56
N ASN A 44 10.32 -6.21 -7.39
CA ASN A 44 10.71 -5.09 -8.25
C ASN A 44 11.01 -3.83 -7.44
N VAL A 45 10.20 -3.52 -6.44
CA VAL A 45 10.44 -2.39 -5.52
C VAL A 45 11.79 -2.59 -4.81
N GLY A 46 12.03 -3.78 -4.27
CA GLY A 46 13.27 -4.13 -3.58
C GLY A 46 14.52 -4.02 -4.47
N ARG A 47 14.40 -4.35 -5.77
CA ARG A 47 15.47 -4.15 -6.75
C ARG A 47 15.95 -2.70 -6.82
N TYR A 48 15.03 -1.75 -6.66
CA TYR A 48 15.31 -0.32 -6.76
C TYR A 48 15.31 0.39 -5.40
N SER A 49 15.24 -0.33 -4.29
CA SER A 49 15.01 0.22 -2.95
C SER A 49 16.02 1.30 -2.52
N LYS A 50 17.25 1.25 -3.02
CA LYS A 50 18.29 2.24 -2.74
C LYS A 50 18.24 3.49 -3.65
N GLN A 51 17.35 3.51 -4.64
CA GLN A 51 17.33 4.52 -5.70
C GLN A 51 16.03 5.32 -5.73
N ILE A 52 15.04 4.93 -4.95
CA ILE A 52 13.70 5.49 -4.98
C ILE A 52 13.26 5.98 -3.61
N ASN A 53 12.28 6.88 -3.60
CA ASN A 53 11.60 7.32 -2.39
C ASN A 53 10.12 6.87 -2.49
N LEU A 54 9.84 5.70 -1.92
CA LEU A 54 8.53 5.07 -1.99
C LEU A 54 8.14 4.47 -0.64
N THR A 55 6.98 4.84 -0.13
CA THR A 55 6.36 4.20 1.03
C THR A 55 5.14 3.42 0.58
N TYR A 56 5.14 2.11 0.79
CA TYR A 56 3.96 1.27 0.56
C TYR A 56 3.24 0.99 1.87
N ILE A 57 1.97 1.35 1.94
CA ILE A 57 1.12 1.18 3.12
C ILE A 57 0.05 0.15 2.76
N VAL A 58 -0.02 -0.93 3.54
CA VAL A 58 -1.05 -1.96 3.41
C VAL A 58 -1.99 -1.87 4.58
N PHE A 59 -3.26 -1.55 4.31
CA PHE A 59 -4.34 -1.55 5.28
C PHE A 59 -5.01 -2.92 5.29
N ASP A 60 -4.82 -3.66 6.36
CA ASP A 60 -5.43 -4.98 6.56
C ASP A 60 -6.67 -4.86 7.44
N ASN A 61 -7.83 -5.01 6.82
CA ASN A 61 -9.13 -5.06 7.48
C ASN A 61 -9.77 -6.46 7.40
N GLU A 62 -9.01 -7.46 6.98
CA GLU A 62 -9.45 -8.85 6.78
C GLU A 62 -10.64 -9.00 5.81
N SER A 63 -10.91 -8.00 4.96
CA SER A 63 -12.10 -8.01 4.09
C SER A 63 -11.81 -7.44 2.71
N ASN A 64 -12.27 -8.14 1.66
CA ASN A 64 -12.24 -7.66 0.28
C ASN A 64 -13.58 -7.03 -0.11
N LYS A 65 -13.79 -5.77 0.24
CA LYS A 65 -15.03 -5.07 -0.10
C LYS A 65 -15.21 -4.73 -1.58
N SER A 66 -14.14 -4.74 -2.34
CA SER A 66 -14.23 -4.52 -3.79
C SER A 66 -15.05 -5.60 -4.49
N THR A 67 -15.14 -6.79 -3.91
CA THR A 67 -15.84 -7.96 -4.49
C THR A 67 -17.00 -8.46 -3.65
N GLY A 68 -17.38 -7.75 -2.58
CA GLY A 68 -18.56 -8.09 -1.77
C GLY A 68 -18.31 -8.32 -0.28
N GLY A 69 -17.13 -7.99 0.23
CA GLY A 69 -16.83 -8.03 1.67
C GLY A 69 -16.42 -9.41 2.20
N GLN A 70 -15.95 -10.28 1.33
CA GLN A 70 -15.47 -11.60 1.74
C GLN A 70 -14.27 -11.47 2.67
N ASN A 71 -14.18 -12.36 3.66
CA ASN A 71 -12.99 -12.47 4.50
C ASN A 71 -11.79 -12.90 3.66
N THR A 72 -10.66 -12.25 3.83
CA THR A 72 -9.43 -12.55 3.09
C THR A 72 -8.64 -13.71 3.70
N TYR A 73 -8.92 -14.07 4.97
CA TYR A 73 -8.28 -15.18 5.70
C TYR A 73 -6.74 -15.10 5.73
N GLN A 74 -6.18 -13.91 5.78
CA GLN A 74 -4.73 -13.70 5.62
C GLN A 74 -3.97 -13.56 6.94
N LYS A 75 -4.55 -13.93 8.09
CA LYS A 75 -3.89 -13.86 9.41
C LYS A 75 -2.56 -14.60 9.50
N HIS A 76 -2.32 -15.57 8.61
CA HIS A 76 -1.08 -16.34 8.52
C HIS A 76 0.00 -15.68 7.67
N VAL A 77 -0.30 -14.56 7.01
CA VAL A 77 0.64 -13.87 6.12
C VAL A 77 1.58 -13.00 6.95
N ASP A 78 2.87 -13.25 6.89
CA ASP A 78 3.88 -12.38 7.46
C ASP A 78 4.24 -11.26 6.46
N TYR A 79 3.44 -10.20 6.43
CA TYR A 79 3.65 -9.05 5.55
C TYR A 79 5.03 -8.41 5.72
N ILE A 80 5.50 -8.30 6.95
CA ILE A 80 6.81 -7.71 7.28
C ILE A 80 7.94 -8.61 6.80
N GLY A 81 7.82 -9.92 7.02
CA GLY A 81 8.80 -10.90 6.53
C GLY A 81 8.90 -10.88 5.00
N ILE A 82 7.77 -10.82 4.30
CA ILE A 82 7.72 -10.71 2.83
C ILE A 82 8.41 -9.44 2.34
N ALA A 83 8.14 -8.29 2.97
CA ALA A 83 8.79 -7.03 2.60
C ALA A 83 10.31 -7.09 2.82
N LYS A 84 10.75 -7.59 3.97
CA LYS A 84 12.18 -7.76 4.27
C LYS A 84 12.87 -8.73 3.31
N SER A 85 12.24 -9.86 3.01
CA SER A 85 12.76 -10.84 2.03
C SER A 85 12.82 -10.26 0.62
N SER A 86 12.03 -9.23 0.34
CA SER A 86 12.06 -8.47 -0.91
C SER A 86 13.04 -7.27 -0.87
N ASN A 87 13.98 -7.23 0.07
CA ASN A 87 14.98 -6.16 0.23
C ASN A 87 14.39 -4.78 0.60
N ILE A 88 13.23 -4.76 1.28
CA ILE A 88 12.67 -3.55 1.87
C ILE A 88 12.87 -3.66 3.39
N THR A 89 13.92 -3.02 3.91
CA THR A 89 14.36 -3.19 5.30
C THR A 89 13.69 -2.25 6.28
N ASN A 90 13.24 -1.08 5.81
CA ASN A 90 12.51 -0.12 6.63
C ASN A 90 11.04 -0.56 6.71
N THR A 91 10.68 -1.28 7.74
CA THR A 91 9.34 -1.86 7.91
C THR A 91 8.74 -1.44 9.25
N PHE A 92 7.44 -1.14 9.24
CA PHE A 92 6.71 -0.68 10.41
C PHE A 92 5.39 -1.42 10.53
N ILE A 93 4.91 -1.59 11.77
CA ILE A 93 3.57 -2.11 12.09
C ILE A 93 2.82 -1.01 12.81
N ALA A 94 1.56 -0.79 12.45
CA ALA A 94 0.66 0.13 13.10
C ALA A 94 -0.68 -0.56 13.38
N ASP A 95 -1.18 -0.40 14.59
CA ASP A 95 -2.45 -0.94 15.09
C ASP A 95 -3.36 0.14 15.71
N ASN A 96 -2.87 1.38 15.72
CA ASN A 96 -3.60 2.55 16.21
C ASN A 96 -3.07 3.83 15.52
N LEU A 97 -3.79 4.95 15.71
CA LEU A 97 -3.45 6.23 15.07
C LEU A 97 -2.06 6.75 15.48
N LYS A 98 -1.65 6.52 16.73
CA LYS A 98 -0.34 6.98 17.21
C LYS A 98 0.78 6.21 16.53
N SER A 99 0.72 4.87 16.53
CA SER A 99 1.73 4.02 15.87
C SER A 99 1.78 4.27 14.37
N PHE A 100 0.64 4.58 13.75
CA PHE A 100 0.59 4.94 12.32
C PHE A 100 1.25 6.29 12.04
N SER A 101 0.97 7.32 12.85
CA SER A 101 1.64 8.62 12.73
C SER A 101 3.15 8.50 12.91
N ASP A 102 3.59 7.79 13.95
CA ASP A 102 5.02 7.54 14.22
C ASP A 102 5.71 6.80 13.04
N ALA A 103 5.00 5.86 12.40
CA ALA A 103 5.51 5.13 11.23
C ALA A 103 5.64 6.05 10.00
N LEU A 104 4.66 6.92 9.76
CA LEU A 104 4.70 7.91 8.68
C LEU A 104 5.86 8.89 8.86
N ASP A 105 6.07 9.39 10.07
CA ASP A 105 7.16 10.31 10.38
C ASP A 105 8.54 9.68 10.14
N LYS A 106 8.69 8.39 10.43
CA LYS A 106 9.92 7.62 10.20
C LYS A 106 10.13 7.22 8.73
N SER A 107 9.08 7.25 7.91
CA SER A 107 9.10 6.83 6.50
C SER A 107 9.30 7.99 5.52
N ASN A 108 9.88 9.10 5.96
CA ASN A 108 10.03 10.31 5.14
C ASN A 108 11.00 10.16 3.95
N ASN A 109 11.92 9.20 3.99
CA ASN A 109 12.92 8.99 2.96
C ASN A 109 13.14 7.50 2.66
N GLY A 110 13.59 7.22 1.45
CA GLY A 110 13.94 5.87 1.01
C GLY A 110 12.72 5.00 0.73
N THR A 111 12.94 3.69 0.77
CA THR A 111 11.89 2.71 0.52
C THR A 111 11.40 2.11 1.83
N ASN A 112 10.11 2.27 2.09
CA ASN A 112 9.49 1.88 3.34
C ASN A 112 8.25 1.02 3.10
N PHE A 113 7.95 0.16 4.06
CA PHE A 113 6.74 -0.65 4.09
C PHE A 113 6.04 -0.49 5.44
N ILE A 114 4.76 -0.14 5.42
CA ILE A 114 3.94 0.02 6.63
C ILE A 114 2.77 -0.95 6.54
N TYR A 115 2.70 -1.86 7.50
CA TYR A 115 1.54 -2.73 7.69
C TYR A 115 0.63 -2.13 8.75
N VAL A 116 -0.64 -1.92 8.40
CA VAL A 116 -1.63 -1.30 9.27
C VAL A 116 -2.75 -2.30 9.53
N GLN A 117 -2.90 -2.71 10.77
CA GLN A 117 -4.09 -3.45 11.21
C GLN A 117 -5.22 -2.45 11.46
N CYS A 118 -6.35 -2.64 10.81
CA CYS A 118 -7.50 -1.76 10.97
C CYS A 118 -8.80 -2.57 11.02
N SER A 119 -9.83 -1.99 11.63
CA SER A 119 -11.17 -2.56 11.60
C SER A 119 -11.98 -1.95 10.46
N TYR A 120 -13.07 -2.63 10.14
CA TYR A 120 -13.94 -2.27 9.04
C TYR A 120 -15.36 -1.93 9.53
N ASP A 121 -15.48 -1.10 10.53
CA ASP A 121 -16.75 -0.86 11.22
C ASP A 121 -17.52 0.39 10.73
N VAL A 122 -16.97 1.18 9.83
CA VAL A 122 -17.58 2.44 9.37
C VAL A 122 -17.69 2.47 7.85
N GLU A 123 -18.88 2.80 7.34
CA GLU A 123 -19.03 3.12 5.92
C GLU A 123 -18.26 4.40 5.60
N THR A 124 -17.28 4.27 4.74
CA THR A 124 -16.50 5.41 4.24
C THR A 124 -17.06 5.88 2.90
N PRO A 125 -17.14 7.20 2.66
CA PRO A 125 -17.53 7.73 1.37
C PRO A 125 -16.59 7.23 0.28
N ARG A 126 -17.15 6.81 -0.85
CA ARG A 126 -16.35 6.46 -2.03
C ARG A 126 -16.14 7.69 -2.90
N PRO A 127 -14.96 7.86 -3.52
CA PRO A 127 -14.78 8.90 -4.52
C PRO A 127 -15.72 8.67 -5.71
N PRO A 128 -16.07 9.73 -6.47
CA PRO A 128 -16.91 9.59 -7.66
C PRO A 128 -16.40 8.52 -8.62
N MET A 129 -17.29 7.84 -9.32
CA MET A 129 -16.91 6.79 -10.29
C MET A 129 -16.39 7.36 -11.61
N ASP A 130 -16.42 8.68 -11.79
CA ASP A 130 -15.82 9.35 -12.95
C ASP A 130 -14.30 9.27 -12.89
N ILE A 131 -13.71 8.44 -13.75
CA ILE A 131 -12.25 8.21 -13.81
C ILE A 131 -11.51 9.48 -14.26
N VAL A 132 -12.12 10.29 -15.12
CA VAL A 132 -11.50 11.53 -15.59
C VAL A 132 -11.44 12.55 -14.47
N ALA A 133 -12.54 12.75 -13.73
CA ALA A 133 -12.57 13.65 -12.58
C ALA A 133 -11.64 13.20 -11.45
N ARG A 134 -11.43 11.88 -11.28
CA ARG A 134 -10.53 11.33 -10.25
C ARG A 134 -9.06 11.59 -10.53
N ASN A 135 -8.67 11.67 -11.77
CA ASN A 135 -7.29 11.74 -12.23
C ASN A 135 -6.98 13.07 -12.95
N SER A 136 -7.87 14.06 -12.86
CA SER A 136 -7.57 15.42 -13.28
C SER A 136 -6.58 16.04 -12.27
N PHE A 137 -5.41 16.37 -12.73
CA PHE A 137 -4.33 16.98 -11.97
C PHE A 137 -4.29 18.48 -12.22
#